data_647d66b7e36f3151f263ced87e976a3f
#
_entry.id   647d66b7e36f3151f263ced87e976a3f
#
_cell.length_a   1.000
_cell.length_b   1.000
_cell.length_c   1.000
_cell.angle_alpha   90.00
_cell.angle_beta   90.00
_cell.angle_gamma   90.00
#
_symmetry.space_group_name_H-M   'P 1'
#
loop_
_entity.id
_entity.type
_entity.pdbx_description
1 polymer ?
#
loop_
_entity_poly.entity_id
_entity_poly.type
_entity_poly.pdbx_seq_one_letter_code
_entity_poly.pdbx_strand_id
1 'polypeptide(L)'
;MYHFLGAVLREKTMEFDREGYWETLINRSVARFFLLAALHQRAMHGYELAKAISEACRGCCEPSDAMIYPALHDLLEGGYVECLVEAQGARQRKVCRLTEKGEEAYRAAAAAWQRIIPAVQQAAVAALGTSEPGGCTPGACAPANPERRTG
;
A
#
# COMPACT_ATOMS: atom_id res chain seq x y z
N MET A 1 -0.56 -47.54 -1.14
CA MET A 1 0.58 -46.73 -0.72
C MET A 1 0.30 -45.25 -0.93
N TYR A 2 -0.94 -44.79 -0.67
CA TYR A 2 -1.36 -43.37 -0.84
C TYR A 2 -2.20 -42.84 0.32
N HIS A 3 -1.97 -43.36 1.53
CA HIS A 3 -2.80 -43.02 2.71
C HIS A 3 -2.12 -42.07 3.70
N PHE A 4 -0.98 -41.45 3.35
CA PHE A 4 -0.25 -40.61 4.30
C PHE A 4 -0.12 -39.12 3.91
N LEU A 5 -0.82 -38.65 2.87
CA LEU A 5 -0.81 -37.26 2.44
C LEU A 5 -2.06 -36.46 2.84
N GLY A 6 -2.97 -37.09 3.63
CA GLY A 6 -4.25 -36.49 3.99
C GLY A 6 -4.30 -35.63 5.27
N ALA A 7 -3.21 -35.46 5.99
CA ALA A 7 -3.27 -34.88 7.33
C ALA A 7 -2.47 -33.60 7.57
N VAL A 8 -1.83 -32.99 6.56
CA VAL A 8 -0.97 -31.81 6.75
C VAL A 8 -1.39 -30.59 5.93
N LEU A 9 -2.33 -30.73 5.03
CA LEU A 9 -2.96 -29.59 4.39
C LEU A 9 -4.24 -29.23 5.15
N ARG A 10 -4.10 -28.63 6.32
CA ARG A 10 -5.12 -27.74 6.82
C ARG A 10 -5.16 -26.58 5.83
N GLU A 11 -5.90 -26.78 4.76
CA GLU A 11 -6.21 -25.78 3.77
C GLU A 11 -6.69 -24.55 4.53
N LYS A 12 -5.84 -23.55 4.63
CA LYS A 12 -6.25 -22.17 4.80
C LYS A 12 -7.06 -21.92 3.53
N THR A 13 -8.36 -22.15 3.58
CA THR A 13 -9.27 -21.95 2.47
C THR A 13 -9.09 -20.51 2.03
N MET A 14 -8.39 -20.30 0.95
CA MET A 14 -8.18 -18.98 0.38
C MET A 14 -9.48 -18.63 -0.32
N GLU A 15 -10.24 -17.75 0.30
CA GLU A 15 -11.54 -17.31 -0.22
C GLU A 15 -11.30 -16.25 -1.30
N PHE A 16 -10.94 -16.71 -2.50
CA PHE A 16 -10.66 -15.85 -3.67
C PHE A 16 -11.89 -15.12 -4.19
N ASP A 17 -13.08 -15.51 -3.79
CA ASP A 17 -14.35 -14.86 -4.12
C ASP A 17 -14.66 -13.65 -3.23
N ARG A 18 -13.85 -13.41 -2.20
CA ARG A 18 -13.98 -12.24 -1.33
C ARG A 18 -13.20 -11.05 -1.87
N GLU A 19 -13.90 -9.96 -2.12
CA GLU A 19 -13.32 -8.70 -2.55
C GLU A 19 -12.22 -8.20 -1.60
N GLY A 20 -12.43 -8.28 -0.29
CA GLY A 20 -11.45 -7.87 0.72
C GLY A 20 -10.13 -8.65 0.70
N TYR A 21 -10.12 -9.88 0.16
CA TYR A 21 -8.88 -10.62 -0.07
C TYR A 21 -8.01 -9.92 -1.12
N TRP A 22 -8.60 -9.57 -2.24
CA TRP A 22 -7.90 -8.90 -3.35
C TRP A 22 -7.47 -7.48 -2.98
N GLU A 23 -8.34 -6.74 -2.28
CA GLU A 23 -8.00 -5.41 -1.75
C GLU A 23 -6.77 -5.47 -0.84
N THR A 24 -6.70 -6.46 0.06
CA THR A 24 -5.54 -6.63 0.93
C THR A 24 -4.25 -6.89 0.15
N LEU A 25 -4.30 -7.73 -0.88
CA LEU A 25 -3.15 -8.02 -1.74
C LEU A 25 -2.71 -6.78 -2.52
N ILE A 26 -3.65 -6.07 -3.11
CA ILE A 26 -3.41 -4.85 -3.87
C ILE A 26 -2.79 -3.80 -2.93
N ASN A 27 -3.40 -3.54 -1.78
CA ASN A 27 -2.91 -2.56 -0.82
C ASN A 27 -1.47 -2.85 -0.37
N ARG A 28 -1.12 -4.11 -0.13
CA ARG A 28 0.26 -4.51 0.20
C ARG A 28 1.24 -4.22 -0.93
N SER A 29 0.85 -4.45 -2.18
CA SER A 29 1.73 -4.22 -3.33
C SER A 29 1.92 -2.73 -3.62
N VAL A 30 0.87 -1.92 -3.46
CA VAL A 30 0.92 -0.49 -3.75
C VAL A 30 1.49 0.35 -2.61
N ALA A 31 1.43 -0.14 -1.35
CA ALA A 31 1.86 0.64 -0.18
C ALA A 31 3.31 1.12 -0.29
N ARG A 32 4.24 0.25 -0.70
CA ARG A 32 5.64 0.62 -0.92
C ARG A 32 5.80 1.65 -2.04
N PHE A 33 5.07 1.48 -3.12
CA PHE A 33 5.12 2.42 -4.25
C PHE A 33 4.61 3.80 -3.87
N PHE A 34 3.45 3.89 -3.22
CA PHE A 34 2.90 5.18 -2.79
C PHE A 34 3.70 5.83 -1.67
N LEU A 35 4.37 5.04 -0.83
CA LEU A 35 5.29 5.56 0.16
C LEU A 35 6.50 6.25 -0.50
N LEU A 36 7.10 5.61 -1.51
CA LEU A 36 8.16 6.21 -2.31
C LEU A 36 7.66 7.46 -3.04
N ALA A 37 6.47 7.41 -3.63
CA ALA A 37 5.86 8.53 -4.33
C ALA A 37 5.61 9.72 -3.40
N ALA A 38 5.12 9.49 -2.19
CA ALA A 38 4.89 10.54 -1.20
C ALA A 38 6.21 11.21 -0.76
N LEU A 39 7.23 10.39 -0.45
CA LEU A 39 8.55 10.89 -0.04
C LEU A 39 9.33 11.54 -1.18
N HIS A 40 9.07 11.17 -2.43
CA HIS A 40 9.63 11.85 -3.60
C HIS A 40 9.15 13.31 -3.69
N GLN A 41 7.92 13.58 -3.32
CA GLN A 41 7.38 14.95 -3.38
C GLN A 41 7.97 15.86 -2.31
N ARG A 42 8.14 15.37 -1.10
CA ARG A 42 8.75 16.09 0.02
C ARG A 42 9.15 15.18 1.15
N ALA A 43 10.13 15.62 1.93
CA ALA A 43 10.39 15.01 3.22
C ALA A 43 9.18 15.22 4.15
N MET A 44 8.84 14.21 4.97
CA MET A 44 7.70 14.29 5.86
C MET A 44 7.87 13.43 7.11
N HIS A 45 7.09 13.74 8.12
CA HIS A 45 7.05 12.97 9.35
C HIS A 45 6.32 11.64 9.15
N GLY A 46 6.69 10.62 9.94
CA GLY A 46 6.07 9.29 9.84
C GLY A 46 4.54 9.31 9.95
N TYR A 47 3.98 10.18 10.80
CA TYR A 47 2.52 10.29 10.95
C TYR A 47 1.81 10.95 9.76
N GLU A 48 2.53 11.71 8.93
CA GLU A 48 1.97 12.32 7.71
C GLU A 48 1.90 11.32 6.55
N LEU A 49 2.69 10.23 6.60
CA LEU A 49 2.81 9.26 5.52
C LEU A 49 1.47 8.59 5.19
N ALA A 50 0.72 8.17 6.20
CA ALA A 50 -0.58 7.53 6.00
C ALA A 50 -1.54 8.44 5.21
N LYS A 51 -1.61 9.71 5.63
CA LYS A 51 -2.43 10.72 4.95
C LYS A 51 -1.95 10.99 3.54
N ALA A 52 -0.65 11.17 3.36
CA ALA A 52 -0.05 11.42 2.04
C ALA A 52 -0.26 10.25 1.07
N ILE A 53 -0.18 9.01 1.54
CA ILE A 53 -0.46 7.82 0.73
C ILE A 53 -1.94 7.77 0.35
N SER A 54 -2.85 8.00 1.30
CA SER A 54 -4.29 8.04 1.03
C SER A 54 -4.65 9.11 0.01
N GLU A 55 -4.04 10.29 0.10
CA GLU A 55 -4.21 11.37 -0.87
C GLU A 55 -3.64 11.01 -2.25
N ALA A 56 -2.47 10.37 -2.30
CA ALA A 56 -1.83 9.95 -3.55
C ALA A 56 -2.63 8.89 -4.30
N CYS A 57 -3.27 7.98 -3.59
CA CYS A 57 -4.15 6.97 -4.19
C CYS A 57 -5.60 7.44 -4.35
N ARG A 58 -5.89 8.72 -4.14
CA ARG A 58 -7.21 9.33 -4.29
C ARG A 58 -8.31 8.63 -3.47
N GLY A 59 -7.97 8.10 -2.30
CA GLY A 59 -8.89 7.39 -1.43
C GLY A 59 -9.26 5.96 -1.89
N CYS A 60 -8.63 5.45 -2.95
CA CYS A 60 -8.85 4.07 -3.41
C CYS A 60 -8.15 3.02 -2.55
N CYS A 61 -7.21 3.42 -1.74
CA CYS A 61 -6.52 2.56 -0.78
C CYS A 61 -6.46 3.27 0.57
N GLU A 62 -6.80 2.53 1.61
CA GLU A 62 -6.62 2.98 2.99
C GLU A 62 -5.49 2.18 3.62
N PRO A 63 -4.23 2.62 3.45
CA PRO A 63 -3.12 1.92 4.05
C PRO A 63 -3.19 2.08 5.57
N SER A 64 -3.33 0.96 6.27
CA SER A 64 -3.23 0.95 7.72
C SER A 64 -1.79 1.15 8.18
N ASP A 65 -1.61 1.66 9.39
CA ASP A 65 -0.30 1.76 10.03
C ASP A 65 0.45 0.40 10.02
N ALA A 66 -0.28 -0.70 10.16
CA ALA A 66 0.26 -2.06 10.09
C ALA A 66 0.85 -2.41 8.71
N MET A 67 0.50 -1.72 7.65
CA MET A 67 1.09 -1.88 6.32
C MET A 67 2.20 -0.87 6.04
N ILE A 68 2.05 0.36 6.51
CA ILE A 68 2.98 1.45 6.25
C ILE A 68 4.28 1.26 7.02
N TYR A 69 4.22 0.99 8.32
CA TYR A 69 5.42 0.91 9.15
C TYR A 69 6.37 -0.23 8.76
N PRO A 70 5.92 -1.46 8.47
CA PRO A 70 6.80 -2.49 7.95
C PRO A 70 7.41 -2.13 6.60
N ALA A 71 6.63 -1.52 5.69
CA ALA A 71 7.14 -1.08 4.40
C ALA A 71 8.19 0.02 4.54
N LEU A 72 7.97 0.99 5.45
CA LEU A 72 8.95 2.03 5.76
C LEU A 72 10.22 1.44 6.39
N HIS A 73 10.07 0.46 7.27
CA HIS A 73 11.20 -0.22 7.91
C HIS A 73 12.07 -0.93 6.87
N ASP A 74 11.46 -1.69 5.95
CA ASP A 74 12.19 -2.35 4.85
C ASP A 74 12.99 -1.34 4.00
N LEU A 75 12.39 -0.18 3.71
CA LEU A 75 13.04 0.87 2.93
C LEU A 75 14.17 1.56 3.68
N LEU A 76 14.05 1.71 5.01
CA LEU A 76 15.10 2.23 5.87
C LEU A 76 16.28 1.25 5.96
N GLU A 77 16.01 -0.04 6.22
CA GLU A 77 17.04 -1.08 6.26
C GLU A 77 17.77 -1.22 4.92
N GLY A 78 17.04 -1.09 3.83
CA GLY A 78 17.61 -1.12 2.47
C GLY A 78 18.38 0.14 2.08
N GLY A 79 18.34 1.20 2.88
CA GLY A 79 18.97 2.50 2.57
C GLY A 79 18.28 3.28 1.46
N TYR A 80 17.01 3.00 1.18
CA TYR A 80 16.18 3.74 0.22
C TYR A 80 15.54 4.99 0.82
N VAL A 81 15.35 4.97 2.12
CA VAL A 81 14.81 6.06 2.93
C VAL A 81 15.76 6.32 4.08
N GLU A 82 15.92 7.55 4.46
CA GLU A 82 16.59 7.96 5.69
C GLU A 82 15.65 8.84 6.51
N CYS A 83 15.71 8.72 7.82
CA CYS A 83 14.95 9.56 8.74
C CYS A 83 15.91 10.29 9.67
N LEU A 84 15.81 11.61 9.70
CA LEU A 84 16.60 12.49 10.55
C LEU A 84 15.73 12.99 11.71
N VAL A 85 16.36 13.14 12.86
CA VAL A 85 15.69 13.72 14.04
C VAL A 85 15.80 15.23 13.95
N GLU A 86 14.68 15.90 13.82
CA GLU A 86 14.60 17.37 13.92
C GLU A 86 14.17 17.77 15.33
N ALA A 87 14.94 18.66 15.94
CA ALA A 87 14.59 19.28 17.21
C ALA A 87 13.62 20.45 16.95
N GLN A 88 12.36 20.27 17.28
CA GLN A 88 11.35 21.31 17.26
C GLN A 88 10.91 21.61 18.69
N GLY A 89 11.63 22.49 19.38
CA GLY A 89 11.41 22.76 20.80
C GLY A 89 11.71 21.55 21.68
N ALA A 90 10.82 21.22 22.62
CA ALA A 90 10.96 20.08 23.53
C ALA A 90 10.63 18.70 22.93
N ARG A 91 10.16 18.64 21.67
CA ARG A 91 9.79 17.40 20.97
C ARG A 91 10.77 17.12 19.83
N GLN A 92 11.35 15.91 19.88
CA GLN A 92 12.10 15.37 18.75
C GLN A 92 11.11 14.70 17.79
N ARG A 93 11.17 15.10 16.51
CA ARG A 93 10.37 14.50 15.45
C ARG A 93 11.28 13.90 14.38
N LYS A 94 10.95 12.72 13.90
CA LYS A 94 11.65 12.09 12.79
C LYS A 94 11.05 12.55 11.47
N VAL A 95 11.87 13.15 10.62
CA VAL A 95 11.53 13.50 9.25
C VAL A 95 12.21 12.51 8.32
N CYS A 96 11.43 11.86 7.47
CA CYS A 96 11.90 10.86 6.52
C CYS A 96 11.96 11.47 5.11
N ARG A 97 12.97 11.07 4.35
CA ARG A 97 13.15 11.47 2.95
C ARG A 97 13.74 10.33 2.13
N LEU A 98 13.60 10.38 0.81
CA LEU A 98 14.30 9.46 -0.08
C LEU A 98 15.80 9.75 -0.09
N THR A 99 16.59 8.70 -0.21
CA THR A 99 17.98 8.77 -0.62
C THR A 99 18.07 8.77 -2.13
N GLU A 100 19.26 8.99 -2.70
CA GLU A 100 19.48 8.80 -4.15
C GLU A 100 19.09 7.40 -4.62
N LYS A 101 19.45 6.38 -3.84
CA LYS A 101 19.01 4.99 -4.06
C LYS A 101 17.49 4.84 -4.02
N GLY A 102 16.82 5.57 -3.14
CA GLY A 102 15.36 5.62 -3.05
C GLY A 102 14.71 6.25 -4.28
N GLU A 103 15.30 7.31 -4.81
CA GLU A 103 14.85 7.94 -6.06
C GLU A 103 14.97 6.99 -7.26
N GLU A 104 16.06 6.23 -7.34
CA GLU A 104 16.23 5.20 -8.36
C GLU A 104 15.20 4.08 -8.23
N ALA A 105 14.95 3.62 -7.00
CA ALA A 105 13.93 2.61 -6.72
C ALA A 105 12.53 3.10 -7.09
N TYR A 106 12.21 4.37 -6.80
CA TYR A 106 10.93 4.96 -7.19
C TYR A 106 10.74 4.98 -8.71
N ARG A 107 11.77 5.40 -9.47
CA ARG A 107 11.74 5.38 -10.94
C ARG A 107 11.57 3.97 -11.51
N ALA A 108 12.29 3.00 -10.95
CA ALA A 108 12.17 1.60 -11.35
C ALA A 108 10.77 1.04 -11.08
N ALA A 109 10.21 1.34 -9.91
CA ALA A 109 8.84 0.96 -9.55
C ALA A 109 7.81 1.62 -10.48
N ALA A 110 7.93 2.91 -10.75
CA ALA A 110 7.04 3.63 -11.65
C ALA A 110 7.04 3.02 -13.06
N ALA A 111 8.22 2.69 -13.59
CA ALA A 111 8.34 2.02 -14.89
C ALA A 111 7.69 0.63 -14.89
N ALA A 112 7.80 -0.12 -13.81
CA ALA A 112 7.13 -1.42 -13.67
C ALA A 112 5.61 -1.27 -13.64
N TRP A 113 5.10 -0.31 -12.86
CA TRP A 113 3.66 -0.02 -12.80
C TRP A 113 3.11 0.42 -14.16
N GLN A 114 3.79 1.31 -14.87
CA GLN A 114 3.37 1.74 -16.21
C GLN A 114 3.21 0.58 -17.20
N ARG A 115 4.03 -0.45 -17.08
CA ARG A 115 3.91 -1.63 -17.94
C ARG A 115 2.74 -2.54 -17.58
N ILE A 116 2.44 -2.69 -16.30
CA ILE A 116 1.42 -3.64 -15.85
C ILE A 116 0.01 -3.07 -15.83
N ILE A 117 -0.15 -1.77 -15.58
CA ILE A 117 -1.47 -1.13 -15.43
C ILE A 117 -2.39 -1.39 -16.63
N PRO A 118 -1.95 -1.23 -17.90
CA PRO A 118 -2.85 -1.48 -19.03
C PRO A 118 -3.33 -2.93 -19.11
N ALA A 119 -2.48 -3.89 -18.79
CA ALA A 119 -2.83 -5.31 -18.79
C ALA A 119 -3.82 -5.64 -17.67
N VAL A 120 -3.63 -5.10 -16.47
CA VAL A 120 -4.56 -5.27 -15.35
C VAL A 120 -5.92 -4.64 -15.70
N GLN A 121 -5.91 -3.44 -16.26
CA GLN A 121 -7.14 -2.76 -16.68
C GLN A 121 -7.90 -3.58 -17.72
N GLN A 122 -7.22 -4.09 -18.74
CA GLN A 122 -7.83 -4.92 -19.78
C GLN A 122 -8.44 -6.20 -19.20
N ALA A 123 -7.74 -6.88 -18.30
CA ALA A 123 -8.27 -8.07 -17.64
C ALA A 123 -9.49 -7.77 -16.76
N ALA A 124 -9.48 -6.66 -16.03
CA ALA A 124 -10.63 -6.24 -15.22
C ALA A 124 -11.84 -5.89 -16.06
N VAL A 125 -11.64 -5.17 -17.17
CA VAL A 125 -12.72 -4.85 -18.13
C VAL A 125 -13.32 -6.12 -18.75
N ALA A 126 -12.50 -7.11 -19.06
CA ALA A 126 -12.98 -8.39 -19.59
C ALA A 126 -13.89 -9.13 -18.61
N ALA A 127 -13.65 -8.98 -17.31
CA ALA A 127 -14.45 -9.61 -16.26
C ALA A 127 -15.74 -8.86 -15.92
N LEU A 128 -15.69 -7.52 -15.93
CA LEU A 128 -16.78 -6.66 -15.45
C LEU A 128 -17.57 -5.98 -16.59
N GLY A 129 -17.11 -6.09 -17.82
CA GLY A 129 -17.58 -5.30 -18.95
C GLY A 129 -16.94 -3.90 -18.97
N THR A 130 -17.27 -3.10 -20.00
CA THR A 130 -16.76 -1.73 -20.13
C THR A 130 -17.33 -0.84 -19.02
N SER A 131 -16.71 -0.83 -17.88
CA SER A 131 -16.81 0.31 -16.99
C SER A 131 -15.90 1.40 -17.58
N GLU A 132 -16.46 2.57 -17.89
CA GLU A 132 -15.68 3.78 -18.04
C GLU A 132 -14.60 3.78 -16.95
N PRO A 133 -13.37 4.28 -17.22
CA PRO A 133 -12.38 4.44 -16.15
C PRO A 133 -12.95 5.44 -15.14
N GLY A 134 -13.84 4.92 -14.31
CA GLY A 134 -14.43 5.65 -13.21
C GLY A 134 -13.29 6.01 -12.28
N GLY A 135 -12.91 7.27 -12.29
CA GLY A 135 -12.15 7.82 -11.18
C GLY A 135 -12.87 7.38 -9.92
N CYS A 136 -12.14 6.96 -8.90
CA CYS A 136 -12.72 6.67 -7.59
C CYS A 136 -13.65 7.82 -7.22
N THR A 137 -14.93 7.57 -7.23
CA THR A 137 -15.89 8.58 -6.78
C THR A 137 -15.66 8.74 -5.29
N PRO A 138 -15.42 9.97 -4.79
CA PRO A 138 -15.36 10.22 -3.37
C PRO A 138 -16.67 9.75 -2.74
N GLY A 139 -16.68 8.63 -2.02
CA GLY A 139 -17.88 8.05 -1.42
C GLY A 139 -18.08 6.55 -1.70
N ALA A 140 -17.34 5.91 -2.61
CA ALA A 140 -17.44 4.47 -2.83
C ALA A 140 -16.59 3.65 -1.84
N CYS A 141 -15.63 4.28 -1.16
CA CYS A 141 -14.99 3.69 0.01
C CYS A 141 -15.90 3.96 1.22
N ALA A 142 -16.75 3.01 1.57
CA ALA A 142 -17.54 3.10 2.78
C ALA A 142 -16.60 3.23 3.99
N PRO A 143 -16.84 4.19 4.91
CA PRO A 143 -16.01 4.29 6.10
C PRO A 143 -16.17 2.99 6.89
N ALA A 144 -15.05 2.43 7.31
CA ALA A 144 -15.03 1.32 8.23
C ALA A 144 -15.93 1.64 9.41
N ASN A 145 -16.93 0.80 9.65
CA ASN A 145 -17.96 0.92 10.67
C ASN A 145 -17.35 1.28 12.04
N PRO A 146 -17.68 2.43 12.65
CA PRO A 146 -17.16 2.85 13.95
C PRO A 146 -17.72 2.07 15.14
N GLU A 147 -18.55 1.05 14.94
CA GLU A 147 -19.29 0.36 16.02
C GLU A 147 -18.55 -0.82 16.66
N ARG A 148 -17.23 -0.90 16.64
CA ARG A 148 -16.48 -1.89 17.43
C ARG A 148 -15.61 -1.27 18.51
N ARG A 149 -16.16 -0.33 19.27
CA ARG A 149 -15.59 0.12 20.54
C ARG A 149 -16.66 0.20 21.61
N THR A 150 -17.18 -0.95 22.04
CA THR A 150 -17.75 -1.14 23.39
C THR A 150 -17.77 -2.62 23.71
N GLY A 151 -16.91 -3.03 24.62
CA GLY A 151 -16.86 -4.38 25.17
C GLY A 151 -15.50 -4.64 25.77
#